data_d95887d0355e4ffc6801998300e3280c
#
_entry.id   d95887d0355e4ffc6801998300e3280c
#
_cell.length_a   1.000
_cell.length_b   1.000
_cell.length_c   1.000
_cell.angle_alpha   90.00
_cell.angle_beta   90.00
_cell.angle_gamma   90.00
#
_symmetry.space_group_name_H-M   'P 1'
#
loop_
_entity.id
_entity.type
_entity.pdbx_description
1 polymer ?
#
loop_
_entity_poly.entity_id
_entity_poly.type
_entity_poly.pdbx_seq_one_letter_code
_entity_poly.pdbx_strand_id
1 'polypeptide(L)'
;MNKTMQAILQALSYGGIEVEAARWIADLKKLDPLRIFVKKLDIDIYNNEYKVPVRLYFADEASMESGNENVPVILFFHGGGWTTESVETYDRVCSRMAQSIGQLVVSVEYRLAPEHRFPVGFEDCYAAAKALFAGELLPRIRPEQITVMGDSAGGNLAAAVCMKARDTGDFRPQRQILIYPALSNCYTEDSPYESVRTNGTGYLLTSEKMADYLELYESKPEDRKNPYFAPLCAEDYTNLPDTLILTAEFDPLRDEGEEYGRRMRQAGCRVRIERIEGALHGYFALGIQHLYVQESFRHINRFLSVERALNEQRL
;
A
#
# COMPACT_ATOMS: atom_id res chain seq x y z
N MET A 1 -1.74 21.76 14.02
CA MET A 1 -2.56 22.24 12.86
C MET A 1 -3.35 23.46 13.30
N ASN A 2 -3.50 24.53 12.45
CA ASN A 2 -4.24 25.71 12.84
C ASN A 2 -5.77 25.52 12.63
N LYS A 3 -6.58 26.31 13.37
CA LYS A 3 -8.05 26.21 13.36
C LYS A 3 -8.68 26.41 11.95
N THR A 4 -8.06 27.23 11.10
CA THR A 4 -8.55 27.50 9.74
C THR A 4 -8.38 26.25 8.84
N MET A 5 -7.24 25.58 8.91
CA MET A 5 -6.97 24.34 8.18
C MET A 5 -7.91 23.22 8.67
N GLN A 6 -8.13 23.15 9.98
CA GLN A 6 -9.06 22.18 10.55
C GLN A 6 -10.50 22.40 10.06
N ALA A 7 -10.95 23.65 9.97
CA ALA A 7 -12.27 23.97 9.42
C ALA A 7 -12.42 23.64 7.93
N ILE A 8 -11.37 23.85 7.13
CA ILE A 8 -11.34 23.47 5.71
C ILE A 8 -11.41 21.94 5.56
N LEU A 9 -10.61 21.22 6.33
CA LEU A 9 -10.61 19.75 6.30
C LEU A 9 -11.94 19.18 6.78
N GLN A 10 -12.56 19.80 7.78
CA GLN A 10 -13.90 19.44 8.27
C GLN A 10 -14.96 19.63 7.17
N ALA A 11 -14.88 20.72 6.41
CA ALA A 11 -15.80 20.95 5.28
C ALA A 11 -15.62 19.92 4.14
N LEU A 12 -14.39 19.45 3.92
CA LEU A 12 -14.06 18.42 2.92
C LEU A 12 -14.38 16.98 3.38
N SER A 13 -14.58 16.77 4.67
CA SER A 13 -14.85 15.44 5.25
C SER A 13 -16.34 15.07 5.31
N TYR A 14 -17.24 16.01 5.10
CA TYR A 14 -18.68 15.75 5.13
C TYR A 14 -19.16 15.03 3.86
N GLY A 15 -19.86 13.91 4.05
CA GLY A 15 -20.56 13.13 3.05
C GLY A 15 -20.07 11.67 2.97
N GLY A 16 -21.01 10.75 2.75
CA GLY A 16 -20.72 9.36 2.44
C GLY A 16 -19.93 9.21 1.15
N ILE A 17 -19.41 8.01 0.90
CA ILE A 17 -18.63 7.75 -0.31
C ILE A 17 -19.58 7.52 -1.49
N GLU A 18 -19.66 8.50 -2.36
CA GLU A 18 -20.17 8.30 -3.71
C GLU A 18 -19.02 7.80 -4.60
N VAL A 19 -18.96 6.49 -4.84
CA VAL A 19 -17.87 5.82 -5.55
C VAL A 19 -17.60 6.45 -6.92
N GLU A 20 -18.65 6.76 -7.69
CA GLU A 20 -18.51 7.39 -9.01
C GLU A 20 -17.89 8.80 -8.92
N ALA A 21 -18.33 9.61 -7.96
CA ALA A 21 -17.76 10.94 -7.75
C ALA A 21 -16.31 10.86 -7.28
N ALA A 22 -15.97 9.93 -6.38
CA ALA A 22 -14.61 9.71 -5.92
C ALA A 22 -13.69 9.23 -7.06
N ARG A 23 -14.17 8.34 -7.93
CA ARG A 23 -13.44 7.90 -9.13
C ARG A 23 -13.24 9.04 -10.13
N TRP A 24 -14.25 9.88 -10.35
CA TRP A 24 -14.12 11.04 -11.22
C TRP A 24 -13.07 12.03 -10.71
N ILE A 25 -13.02 12.29 -9.39
CA ILE A 25 -11.99 13.12 -8.76
C ILE A 25 -10.59 12.47 -8.93
N ALA A 26 -10.47 11.16 -8.73
CA ALA A 26 -9.23 10.44 -8.97
C ALA A 26 -8.78 10.57 -10.44
N ASP A 27 -9.69 10.46 -11.39
CA ASP A 27 -9.40 10.57 -12.82
C ASP A 27 -8.91 11.95 -13.25
N LEU A 28 -9.23 13.02 -12.51
CA LEU A 28 -8.63 14.35 -12.76
C LEU A 28 -7.09 14.34 -12.65
N LYS A 29 -6.51 13.43 -11.87
CA LYS A 29 -5.05 13.25 -11.78
C LYS A 29 -4.45 12.80 -13.13
N LYS A 30 -5.25 12.18 -14.00
CA LYS A 30 -4.84 11.76 -15.35
C LYS A 30 -4.58 12.94 -16.29
N LEU A 31 -5.07 14.14 -15.95
CA LEU A 31 -4.92 15.35 -16.75
C LEU A 31 -3.59 16.10 -16.50
N ASP A 32 -2.67 15.54 -15.72
CA ASP A 32 -1.39 16.18 -15.41
C ASP A 32 -0.52 16.33 -16.69
N PRO A 33 -0.23 17.57 -17.16
CA PRO A 33 0.56 17.81 -18.37
C PRO A 33 2.04 17.42 -18.21
N LEU A 34 2.53 17.16 -17.00
CA LEU A 34 3.91 16.73 -16.73
C LEU A 34 4.15 15.22 -16.95
N ARG A 35 3.13 14.47 -17.37
CA ARG A 35 3.20 13.02 -17.66
C ARG A 35 4.12 12.65 -18.83
N ILE A 36 4.53 13.59 -19.64
CA ILE A 36 5.22 13.37 -20.94
C ILE A 36 6.55 12.60 -20.80
N PHE A 37 7.12 12.51 -19.57
CA PHE A 37 8.44 11.92 -19.34
C PHE A 37 8.45 10.68 -18.43
N VAL A 38 7.30 10.04 -18.20
CA VAL A 38 7.25 8.82 -17.40
C VAL A 38 7.66 7.62 -18.25
N LYS A 39 8.79 6.99 -17.87
CA LYS A 39 9.25 5.76 -18.50
C LYS A 39 8.54 4.58 -17.87
N LYS A 40 7.61 4.00 -18.62
CA LYS A 40 6.73 2.94 -18.14
C LYS A 40 6.50 1.89 -19.24
N LEU A 41 6.22 0.68 -18.80
CA LEU A 41 5.86 -0.45 -19.64
C LEU A 41 4.67 -1.17 -19.04
N ASP A 42 3.62 -1.41 -19.82
CA ASP A 42 2.45 -2.16 -19.39
C ASP A 42 2.60 -3.63 -19.81
N ILE A 43 2.32 -4.54 -18.88
CA ILE A 43 2.36 -5.99 -19.06
C ILE A 43 1.12 -6.58 -18.41
N ASP A 44 0.61 -7.68 -18.95
CA ASP A 44 -0.49 -8.44 -18.34
C ASP A 44 0.04 -9.67 -17.63
N ILE A 45 -0.48 -9.95 -16.45
CA ILE A 45 -0.38 -11.26 -15.79
C ILE A 45 -1.75 -11.90 -15.71
N TYR A 46 -1.81 -13.18 -15.37
CA TYR A 46 -3.09 -13.90 -15.32
C TYR A 46 -3.41 -14.31 -13.87
N ASN A 47 -4.63 -13.98 -13.45
CA ASN A 47 -5.30 -14.57 -12.30
C ASN A 47 -6.43 -15.46 -12.86
N ASN A 48 -6.16 -16.72 -13.03
CA ASN A 48 -6.99 -17.65 -13.81
C ASN A 48 -7.20 -17.12 -15.24
N GLU A 49 -8.44 -16.88 -15.66
CA GLU A 49 -8.78 -16.36 -16.99
C GLU A 49 -8.74 -14.82 -17.07
N TYR A 50 -8.63 -14.14 -15.91
CA TYR A 50 -8.60 -12.68 -15.87
C TYR A 50 -7.19 -12.15 -16.05
N LYS A 51 -7.06 -11.17 -16.96
CA LYS A 51 -5.83 -10.41 -17.15
C LYS A 51 -5.74 -9.30 -16.12
N VAL A 52 -4.72 -9.37 -15.27
CA VAL A 52 -4.38 -8.31 -14.31
C VAL A 52 -3.31 -7.44 -14.93
N PRO A 53 -3.61 -6.18 -15.31
CA PRO A 53 -2.61 -5.27 -15.85
C PRO A 53 -1.59 -4.90 -14.79
N VAL A 54 -0.33 -4.82 -15.18
CA VAL A 54 0.78 -4.43 -14.33
C VAL A 54 1.61 -3.39 -15.06
N ARG A 55 1.99 -2.31 -14.36
CA ARG A 55 2.80 -1.25 -14.93
C ARG A 55 4.16 -1.16 -14.24
N LEU A 56 5.21 -1.15 -15.04
CA LEU A 56 6.59 -1.02 -14.62
C LEU A 56 7.05 0.44 -14.76
N TYR A 57 7.69 0.97 -13.72
CA TYR A 57 8.27 2.30 -13.69
C TYR A 57 9.77 2.20 -13.42
N PHE A 58 10.56 2.79 -14.32
CA PHE A 58 12.01 2.74 -14.29
C PHE A 58 12.59 4.00 -13.63
N ALA A 59 13.67 3.84 -12.88
CA ALA A 59 14.34 4.96 -12.22
C ALA A 59 14.94 5.94 -13.25
N ASP A 60 15.54 5.40 -14.32
CA ASP A 60 16.21 6.12 -15.39
C ASP A 60 16.24 5.32 -16.72
N GLU A 61 16.82 5.88 -17.80
CA GLU A 61 16.96 5.23 -19.10
C GLU A 61 17.88 4.02 -19.05
N ALA A 62 18.99 4.13 -18.35
CA ALA A 62 19.95 3.06 -18.24
C ALA A 62 19.33 1.80 -17.59
N SER A 63 18.48 2.00 -16.59
CA SER A 63 17.71 0.91 -15.94
C SER A 63 16.73 0.24 -16.89
N MET A 64 16.14 0.99 -17.83
CA MET A 64 15.24 0.46 -18.84
C MET A 64 16.00 -0.33 -19.93
N GLU A 65 17.14 0.18 -20.40
CA GLU A 65 17.95 -0.42 -21.46
C GLU A 65 18.73 -1.66 -21.01
N SER A 66 19.18 -1.68 -19.76
CA SER A 66 19.98 -2.79 -19.19
C SER A 66 19.21 -4.10 -18.99
N GLY A 67 17.91 -4.12 -19.28
CA GLY A 67 17.06 -5.30 -19.09
C GLY A 67 16.88 -5.72 -17.63
N ASN A 68 17.08 -4.78 -16.69
CA ASN A 68 16.85 -4.93 -15.24
C ASN A 68 17.63 -6.07 -14.55
N GLU A 69 18.82 -6.42 -15.03
CA GLU A 69 19.67 -7.40 -14.36
C GLU A 69 20.06 -6.89 -12.96
N ASN A 70 19.65 -7.62 -11.93
CA ASN A 70 19.97 -7.33 -10.52
C ASN A 70 19.44 -6.01 -9.94
N VAL A 71 18.44 -5.37 -10.57
CA VAL A 71 17.79 -4.18 -10.00
C VAL A 71 16.76 -4.61 -8.96
N PRO A 72 16.81 -4.09 -7.71
CA PRO A 72 15.76 -4.36 -6.73
C PRO A 72 14.40 -3.83 -7.18
N VAL A 73 13.33 -4.51 -6.75
CA VAL A 73 11.96 -4.27 -7.19
C VAL A 73 11.06 -3.94 -6.01
N ILE A 74 10.25 -2.91 -6.17
CA ILE A 74 9.09 -2.64 -5.32
C ILE A 74 7.84 -3.16 -6.04
N LEU A 75 7.20 -4.19 -5.50
CA LEU A 75 5.85 -4.58 -5.89
C LEU A 75 4.87 -3.71 -5.11
N PHE A 76 4.14 -2.84 -5.81
CA PHE A 76 3.34 -1.80 -5.21
C PHE A 76 1.84 -1.99 -5.47
N PHE A 77 1.05 -1.87 -4.41
CA PHE A 77 -0.41 -1.84 -4.44
C PHE A 77 -0.89 -0.46 -4.01
N HIS A 78 -1.68 0.19 -4.87
CA HIS A 78 -2.15 1.55 -4.62
C HIS A 78 -3.27 1.60 -3.57
N GLY A 79 -3.45 2.77 -2.94
CA GLY A 79 -4.55 3.06 -2.04
C GLY A 79 -5.88 3.31 -2.75
N GLY A 80 -6.85 3.93 -2.06
CA GLY A 80 -8.15 4.27 -2.63
C GLY A 80 -9.32 3.46 -2.07
N GLY A 81 -9.19 2.93 -0.82
CA GLY A 81 -10.28 2.24 -0.13
C GLY A 81 -10.82 1.02 -0.88
N TRP A 82 -9.99 0.35 -1.67
CA TRP A 82 -10.34 -0.78 -2.55
C TRP A 82 -11.37 -0.46 -3.65
N THR A 83 -11.84 0.79 -3.74
CA THR A 83 -12.97 1.20 -4.59
C THR A 83 -12.60 2.23 -5.63
N THR A 84 -11.50 2.95 -5.44
CA THR A 84 -11.07 4.07 -6.29
C THR A 84 -9.59 3.95 -6.64
N GLU A 85 -9.10 4.91 -7.42
CA GLU A 85 -7.74 4.99 -7.92
C GLU A 85 -7.43 3.89 -8.95
N SER A 86 -6.25 3.95 -9.53
CA SER A 86 -5.75 3.03 -10.54
C SER A 86 -4.24 3.16 -10.67
N VAL A 87 -3.61 2.26 -11.38
CA VAL A 87 -2.20 2.41 -11.78
C VAL A 87 -1.98 3.74 -12.49
N GLU A 88 -2.95 4.16 -13.31
CA GLU A 88 -2.82 5.42 -14.06
C GLU A 88 -2.90 6.67 -13.17
N THR A 89 -3.78 6.70 -12.16
CA THR A 89 -3.87 7.83 -11.22
C THR A 89 -2.64 7.91 -10.31
N TYR A 90 -1.94 6.78 -10.09
CA TYR A 90 -0.70 6.66 -9.34
C TYR A 90 0.58 6.81 -10.18
N ASP A 91 0.48 7.06 -11.49
CA ASP A 91 1.64 7.22 -12.38
C ASP A 91 2.73 8.13 -11.80
N ARG A 92 2.31 9.29 -11.29
CA ARG A 92 3.24 10.27 -10.70
C ARG A 92 3.91 9.76 -9.43
N VAL A 93 3.14 9.10 -8.56
CA VAL A 93 3.65 8.54 -7.30
C VAL A 93 4.66 7.43 -7.59
N CYS A 94 4.29 6.46 -8.45
CA CYS A 94 5.14 5.32 -8.79
C CYS A 94 6.40 5.74 -9.55
N SER A 95 6.29 6.65 -10.52
CA SER A 95 7.45 7.18 -11.24
C SER A 95 8.44 7.89 -10.31
N ARG A 96 7.92 8.71 -9.39
CA ARG A 96 8.77 9.40 -8.41
C ARG A 96 9.35 8.46 -7.37
N MET A 97 8.60 7.44 -7.00
CA MET A 97 9.08 6.37 -6.13
C MET A 97 10.28 5.66 -6.77
N ALA A 98 10.16 5.23 -8.03
CA ALA A 98 11.25 4.59 -8.76
C ALA A 98 12.50 5.47 -8.77
N GLN A 99 12.37 6.76 -9.10
CA GLN A 99 13.49 7.72 -9.10
C GLN A 99 14.10 7.94 -7.72
N SER A 100 13.27 8.08 -6.68
CA SER A 100 13.74 8.44 -5.33
C SER A 100 14.38 7.28 -4.59
N ILE A 101 13.94 6.05 -4.87
CA ILE A 101 14.46 4.82 -4.27
C ILE A 101 15.55 4.19 -5.14
N GLY A 102 15.61 4.53 -6.43
CA GLY A 102 16.54 3.93 -7.39
C GLY A 102 16.24 2.44 -7.64
N GLN A 103 14.95 2.07 -7.64
CA GLN A 103 14.49 0.70 -7.84
C GLN A 103 13.38 0.67 -8.90
N LEU A 104 13.20 -0.50 -9.53
CA LEU A 104 12.06 -0.74 -10.39
C LEU A 104 10.78 -0.79 -9.53
N VAL A 105 9.74 -0.08 -9.93
CA VAL A 105 8.40 -0.18 -9.31
C VAL A 105 7.47 -0.94 -10.25
N VAL A 106 6.84 -1.98 -9.73
CA VAL A 106 5.83 -2.80 -10.39
C VAL A 106 4.50 -2.52 -9.71
N SER A 107 3.62 -1.76 -10.34
CA SER A 107 2.30 -1.39 -9.81
C SER A 107 1.21 -2.25 -10.43
N VAL A 108 0.30 -2.75 -9.60
CA VAL A 108 -0.74 -3.71 -9.98
C VAL A 108 -2.09 -3.01 -10.11
N GLU A 109 -2.75 -3.18 -11.26
CA GLU A 109 -4.14 -2.74 -11.52
C GLU A 109 -5.10 -3.83 -11.03
N TYR A 110 -5.30 -3.94 -9.74
CA TYR A 110 -6.22 -4.91 -9.15
C TYR A 110 -7.68 -4.47 -9.31
N ARG A 111 -8.59 -5.44 -9.44
CA ARG A 111 -10.03 -5.18 -9.57
C ARG A 111 -10.61 -4.54 -8.33
N LEU A 112 -11.43 -3.52 -8.52
CA LEU A 112 -11.99 -2.69 -7.46
C LEU A 112 -13.40 -3.13 -7.05
N ALA A 113 -13.71 -2.91 -5.78
CA ALA A 113 -15.08 -2.95 -5.25
C ALA A 113 -15.84 -1.67 -5.66
N PRO A 114 -17.17 -1.65 -5.64
CA PRO A 114 -18.06 -2.75 -5.25
C PRO A 114 -18.31 -3.78 -6.36
N GLU A 115 -17.83 -3.57 -7.59
CA GLU A 115 -18.03 -4.49 -8.73
C GLU A 115 -17.32 -5.83 -8.48
N HIS A 116 -16.18 -5.77 -7.81
CA HIS A 116 -15.33 -6.92 -7.49
C HIS A 116 -14.97 -6.90 -6.00
N ARG A 117 -15.91 -7.32 -5.18
CA ARG A 117 -15.78 -7.38 -3.72
C ARG A 117 -14.70 -8.38 -3.29
N PHE A 118 -14.30 -8.32 -2.02
CA PHE A 118 -13.36 -9.29 -1.44
C PHE A 118 -13.80 -10.75 -1.72
N PRO A 119 -12.89 -11.65 -2.11
CA PRO A 119 -11.44 -11.47 -2.14
C PRO A 119 -10.84 -11.10 -3.52
N VAL A 120 -11.64 -10.63 -4.51
CA VAL A 120 -11.21 -10.56 -5.91
C VAL A 120 -9.96 -9.70 -6.11
N GLY A 121 -9.94 -8.45 -5.66
CA GLY A 121 -8.78 -7.56 -5.80
C GLY A 121 -7.56 -8.06 -5.01
N PHE A 122 -7.79 -8.69 -3.86
CA PHE A 122 -6.74 -9.35 -3.08
C PHE A 122 -6.10 -10.53 -3.86
N GLU A 123 -6.92 -11.36 -4.50
CA GLU A 123 -6.41 -12.49 -5.30
C GLU A 123 -5.64 -12.00 -6.55
N ASP A 124 -6.03 -10.87 -7.14
CA ASP A 124 -5.26 -10.25 -8.23
C ASP A 124 -3.87 -9.81 -7.76
N CYS A 125 -3.80 -9.15 -6.60
CA CYS A 125 -2.53 -8.76 -5.98
C CYS A 125 -1.66 -9.98 -5.63
N TYR A 126 -2.28 -11.04 -5.12
CA TYR A 126 -1.58 -12.29 -4.79
C TYR A 126 -1.03 -12.99 -6.03
N ALA A 127 -1.82 -13.05 -7.12
CA ALA A 127 -1.38 -13.62 -8.40
C ALA A 127 -0.21 -12.84 -8.99
N ALA A 128 -0.27 -11.50 -8.92
CA ALA A 128 0.83 -10.63 -9.36
C ALA A 128 2.11 -10.88 -8.57
N ALA A 129 1.99 -10.98 -7.24
CA ALA A 129 3.12 -11.31 -6.38
C ALA A 129 3.70 -12.68 -6.74
N LYS A 130 2.85 -13.71 -6.86
CA LYS A 130 3.28 -15.07 -7.19
C LYS A 130 4.02 -15.12 -8.53
N ALA A 131 3.50 -14.49 -9.58
CA ALA A 131 4.15 -14.42 -10.89
C ALA A 131 5.51 -13.69 -10.84
N LEU A 132 5.60 -12.61 -10.06
CA LEU A 132 6.86 -11.87 -9.89
C LEU A 132 7.90 -12.70 -9.14
N PHE A 133 7.52 -13.34 -8.03
CA PHE A 133 8.41 -14.18 -7.22
C PHE A 133 8.82 -15.47 -7.94
N ALA A 134 7.99 -16.00 -8.84
CA ALA A 134 8.31 -17.14 -9.70
C ALA A 134 9.23 -16.77 -10.87
N GLY A 135 9.51 -15.47 -11.10
CA GLY A 135 10.30 -14.99 -12.23
C GLY A 135 9.55 -15.00 -13.57
N GLU A 136 8.23 -15.20 -13.56
CA GLU A 136 7.41 -15.21 -14.79
C GLU A 136 7.27 -13.80 -15.39
N LEU A 137 7.17 -12.78 -14.53
CA LEU A 137 7.05 -11.38 -14.95
C LEU A 137 8.43 -10.77 -15.27
N LEU A 138 9.43 -11.05 -14.45
CA LEU A 138 10.79 -10.51 -14.56
C LEU A 138 11.81 -11.63 -14.29
N PRO A 139 12.18 -12.44 -15.31
CA PRO A 139 12.94 -13.69 -15.14
C PRO A 139 14.34 -13.54 -14.52
N ARG A 140 14.89 -12.32 -14.54
CA ARG A 140 16.25 -12.06 -14.01
C ARG A 140 16.26 -11.50 -12.60
N ILE A 141 15.09 -11.22 -12.00
CA ILE A 141 14.96 -10.71 -10.64
C ILE A 141 14.90 -11.87 -9.66
N ARG A 142 15.74 -11.82 -8.63
CA ARG A 142 15.73 -12.82 -7.57
C ARG A 142 14.69 -12.46 -6.50
N PRO A 143 14.04 -13.45 -5.86
CA PRO A 143 13.04 -13.21 -4.79
C PRO A 143 13.52 -12.27 -3.67
N GLU A 144 14.82 -12.32 -3.31
CA GLU A 144 15.41 -11.48 -2.26
C GLU A 144 15.46 -10.00 -2.63
N GLN A 145 15.34 -9.68 -3.91
CA GLN A 145 15.34 -8.30 -4.42
C GLN A 145 13.96 -7.66 -4.41
N ILE A 146 12.91 -8.44 -4.13
CA ILE A 146 11.52 -7.98 -4.18
C ILE A 146 11.08 -7.52 -2.79
N THR A 147 10.54 -6.30 -2.73
CA THR A 147 9.88 -5.73 -1.54
C THR A 147 8.42 -5.48 -1.87
N VAL A 148 7.51 -6.02 -1.05
CA VAL A 148 6.07 -5.78 -1.20
C VAL A 148 5.72 -4.48 -0.49
N MET A 149 4.99 -3.59 -1.14
CA MET A 149 4.69 -2.26 -0.60
C MET A 149 3.28 -1.82 -1.00
N GLY A 150 2.63 -1.05 -0.14
CA GLY A 150 1.36 -0.41 -0.47
C GLY A 150 0.99 0.67 0.52
N ASP A 151 0.05 1.52 0.13
CA ASP A 151 -0.46 2.60 0.94
C ASP A 151 -1.97 2.45 1.19
N SER A 152 -2.45 2.76 2.41
CA SER A 152 -3.87 2.69 2.79
C SER A 152 -4.47 1.28 2.54
N ALA A 153 -5.49 1.18 1.70
CA ALA A 153 -6.04 -0.10 1.22
C ALA A 153 -4.98 -0.97 0.54
N GLY A 154 -4.05 -0.38 -0.22
CA GLY A 154 -2.90 -1.09 -0.79
C GLY A 154 -1.93 -1.60 0.29
N GLY A 155 -1.79 -0.89 1.39
CA GLY A 155 -1.06 -1.34 2.58
C GLY A 155 -1.71 -2.56 3.23
N ASN A 156 -3.04 -2.61 3.28
CA ASN A 156 -3.80 -3.80 3.66
C ASN A 156 -3.48 -4.98 2.73
N LEU A 157 -3.60 -4.76 1.41
CA LEU A 157 -3.32 -5.79 0.40
C LEU A 157 -1.87 -6.32 0.52
N ALA A 158 -0.91 -5.45 0.77
CA ALA A 158 0.50 -5.83 0.95
C ALA A 158 0.68 -6.73 2.19
N ALA A 159 0.07 -6.37 3.32
CA ALA A 159 0.10 -7.17 4.54
C ALA A 159 -0.58 -8.53 4.32
N ALA A 160 -1.78 -8.55 3.70
CA ALA A 160 -2.55 -9.76 3.43
C ALA A 160 -1.83 -10.71 2.46
N VAL A 161 -1.20 -10.18 1.39
CA VAL A 161 -0.40 -10.95 0.43
C VAL A 161 0.78 -11.62 1.13
N CYS A 162 1.50 -10.90 1.99
CA CYS A 162 2.60 -11.45 2.75
C CYS A 162 2.15 -12.52 3.76
N MET A 163 0.99 -12.34 4.41
CA MET A 163 0.41 -13.36 5.30
C MET A 163 0.02 -14.62 4.53
N LYS A 164 -0.71 -14.48 3.40
CA LYS A 164 -1.11 -15.63 2.58
C LYS A 164 0.11 -16.38 2.02
N ALA A 165 1.15 -15.66 1.59
CA ALA A 165 2.39 -16.27 1.11
C ALA A 165 3.08 -17.11 2.19
N ARG A 166 3.12 -16.63 3.45
CA ARG A 166 3.59 -17.39 4.60
C ARG A 166 2.73 -18.64 4.84
N ASP A 167 1.41 -18.49 4.81
CA ASP A 167 0.47 -19.56 5.17
C ASP A 167 0.46 -20.68 4.12
N THR A 168 0.59 -20.34 2.85
CA THR A 168 0.59 -21.30 1.72
C THR A 168 1.98 -21.86 1.40
N GLY A 169 3.04 -21.08 1.70
CA GLY A 169 4.40 -21.42 1.29
C GLY A 169 4.68 -21.25 -0.21
N ASP A 170 3.78 -20.61 -0.96
CA ASP A 170 3.93 -20.43 -2.41
C ASP A 170 5.16 -19.60 -2.78
N PHE A 171 5.45 -18.56 -2.00
CA PHE A 171 6.65 -17.73 -2.11
C PHE A 171 6.95 -17.07 -0.76
N ARG A 172 8.15 -16.50 -0.61
CA ARG A 172 8.59 -15.92 0.66
C ARG A 172 9.09 -14.49 0.51
N PRO A 173 8.22 -13.48 0.70
CA PRO A 173 8.64 -12.10 0.78
C PRO A 173 9.60 -11.90 1.96
N GLN A 174 10.73 -11.23 1.73
CA GLN A 174 11.67 -10.92 2.80
C GLN A 174 11.40 -9.56 3.43
N ARG A 175 10.76 -8.66 2.69
CA ARG A 175 10.49 -7.28 3.12
C ARG A 175 9.10 -6.84 2.72
N GLN A 176 8.48 -6.06 3.61
CA GLN A 176 7.26 -5.31 3.28
C GLN A 176 7.34 -3.88 3.83
N ILE A 177 6.68 -2.95 3.14
CA ILE A 177 6.55 -1.55 3.54
C ILE A 177 5.08 -1.18 3.50
N LEU A 178 4.54 -0.81 4.65
CA LEU A 178 3.12 -0.49 4.83
C LEU A 178 3.00 1.00 5.16
N ILE A 179 2.34 1.76 4.29
CA ILE A 179 2.16 3.21 4.47
C ILE A 179 0.72 3.46 4.92
N TYR A 180 0.55 3.98 6.13
CA TYR A 180 -0.75 4.21 6.80
C TYR A 180 -1.80 3.12 6.49
N PRO A 181 -1.47 1.83 6.70
CA PRO A 181 -2.27 0.71 6.23
C PRO A 181 -3.61 0.59 6.95
N ALA A 182 -4.67 0.20 6.22
CA ALA A 182 -5.97 -0.17 6.79
C ALA A 182 -5.96 -1.64 7.22
N LEU A 183 -5.90 -1.93 8.52
CA LEU A 183 -5.65 -3.29 9.01
C LEU A 183 -6.74 -3.83 9.94
N SER A 184 -7.68 -2.96 10.36
CA SER A 184 -8.78 -3.29 11.28
C SER A 184 -10.09 -3.59 10.53
N ASN A 185 -11.07 -4.10 11.26
CA ASN A 185 -12.42 -4.41 10.77
C ASN A 185 -13.51 -3.55 11.42
N CYS A 186 -13.13 -2.57 12.26
CA CYS A 186 -14.09 -1.77 13.02
C CYS A 186 -13.62 -0.32 13.15
N TYR A 187 -14.45 0.62 12.68
CA TYR A 187 -14.22 2.06 12.73
C TYR A 187 -15.37 2.81 13.41
N THR A 188 -16.09 2.15 14.28
CA THR A 188 -17.14 2.72 15.14
C THR A 188 -16.58 3.12 16.50
N GLU A 189 -17.44 3.62 17.39
CA GLU A 189 -17.08 3.93 18.79
C GLU A 189 -16.59 2.69 19.57
N ASP A 190 -16.96 1.48 19.12
CA ASP A 190 -16.52 0.21 19.70
C ASP A 190 -15.08 -0.16 19.32
N SER A 191 -14.44 0.60 18.42
CA SER A 191 -13.05 0.34 18.04
C SER A 191 -12.11 0.44 19.24
N PRO A 192 -11.17 -0.51 19.42
CA PRO A 192 -10.19 -0.45 20.50
C PRO A 192 -9.15 0.67 20.30
N TYR A 193 -9.10 1.29 19.10
CA TYR A 193 -8.09 2.26 18.72
C TYR A 193 -8.56 3.69 19.00
N GLU A 194 -7.74 4.43 19.77
CA GLU A 194 -8.06 5.81 20.15
C GLU A 194 -8.09 6.74 18.94
N SER A 195 -7.20 6.52 17.95
CA SER A 195 -7.14 7.32 16.73
C SER A 195 -8.44 7.30 15.91
N VAL A 196 -9.22 6.21 15.98
CA VAL A 196 -10.55 6.13 15.35
C VAL A 196 -11.50 7.19 15.93
N ARG A 197 -11.41 7.48 17.23
CA ARG A 197 -12.23 8.50 17.89
C ARG A 197 -11.63 9.89 17.78
N THR A 198 -10.31 10.04 18.01
CA THR A 198 -9.65 11.37 18.06
C THR A 198 -9.38 11.95 16.67
N ASN A 199 -9.14 11.09 15.69
CA ASN A 199 -8.83 11.49 14.30
C ASN A 199 -9.92 11.05 13.30
N GLY A 200 -10.99 10.42 13.76
CA GLY A 200 -12.07 9.92 12.90
C GLY A 200 -13.04 10.97 12.38
N THR A 201 -12.90 12.23 12.82
CA THR A 201 -13.72 13.37 12.37
C THR A 201 -12.84 14.61 12.18
N GLY A 202 -13.24 15.47 11.26
CA GLY A 202 -12.55 16.76 11.06
C GLY A 202 -11.21 16.67 10.31
N TYR A 203 -10.90 15.51 9.75
CA TYR A 203 -9.74 15.26 8.89
C TYR A 203 -10.18 14.69 7.53
N LEU A 204 -9.23 14.48 6.61
CA LEU A 204 -9.53 14.07 5.23
C LEU A 204 -10.17 12.68 5.17
N LEU A 205 -9.63 11.71 5.89
CA LEU A 205 -10.24 10.40 6.12
C LEU A 205 -10.99 10.43 7.45
N THR A 206 -12.23 9.91 7.44
CA THR A 206 -13.05 9.79 8.64
C THR A 206 -13.35 8.34 8.97
N SER A 207 -13.73 8.07 10.21
CA SER A 207 -14.17 6.75 10.65
C SER A 207 -15.42 6.29 9.90
N GLU A 208 -16.35 7.22 9.59
CA GLU A 208 -17.53 6.96 8.77
C GLU A 208 -17.15 6.50 7.36
N LYS A 209 -16.25 7.24 6.67
CA LYS A 209 -15.74 6.82 5.37
C LYS A 209 -15.06 5.45 5.40
N MET A 210 -14.34 5.13 6.47
CA MET A 210 -13.73 3.82 6.62
C MET A 210 -14.77 2.70 6.79
N ALA A 211 -15.85 2.97 7.53
CA ALA A 211 -16.97 2.03 7.66
C ALA A 211 -17.65 1.77 6.30
N ASP A 212 -17.88 2.82 5.51
CA ASP A 212 -18.42 2.73 4.16
C ASP A 212 -17.51 1.91 3.22
N TYR A 213 -16.19 2.15 3.27
CA TYR A 213 -15.23 1.38 2.49
C TYR A 213 -15.26 -0.11 2.83
N LEU A 214 -15.35 -0.47 4.11
CA LEU A 214 -15.48 -1.87 4.51
C LEU A 214 -16.76 -2.50 3.97
N GLU A 215 -17.90 -1.79 4.02
CA GLU A 215 -19.19 -2.26 3.50
C GLU A 215 -19.15 -2.47 1.98
N LEU A 216 -18.48 -1.57 1.25
CA LEU A 216 -18.30 -1.69 -0.20
C LEU A 216 -17.36 -2.85 -0.55
N TYR A 217 -16.34 -3.10 0.27
CA TYR A 217 -15.31 -4.09 0.00
C TYR A 217 -15.75 -5.52 0.39
N GLU A 218 -16.47 -5.71 1.50
CA GLU A 218 -16.91 -7.04 1.94
C GLU A 218 -17.93 -7.68 0.99
N SER A 219 -17.82 -8.98 0.73
CA SER A 219 -18.85 -9.77 0.05
C SER A 219 -19.93 -10.27 1.02
N LYS A 220 -19.55 -10.50 2.26
CA LYS A 220 -20.40 -10.99 3.34
C LYS A 220 -19.81 -10.57 4.70
N PRO A 221 -20.63 -10.43 5.76
CA PRO A 221 -20.16 -9.95 7.06
C PRO A 221 -19.03 -10.76 7.69
N GLU A 222 -18.95 -12.07 7.40
CA GLU A 222 -17.89 -12.95 7.91
C GLU A 222 -16.51 -12.59 7.39
N ASP A 223 -16.42 -11.93 6.22
CA ASP A 223 -15.16 -11.49 5.63
C ASP A 223 -14.39 -10.58 6.58
N ARG A 224 -15.09 -9.76 7.39
CA ARG A 224 -14.47 -8.89 8.40
C ARG A 224 -13.65 -9.63 9.46
N LYS A 225 -13.83 -10.94 9.62
CA LYS A 225 -13.05 -11.79 10.54
C LYS A 225 -11.90 -12.51 9.83
N ASN A 226 -11.82 -12.40 8.50
CA ASN A 226 -10.77 -13.03 7.72
C ASN A 226 -9.46 -12.23 7.86
N PRO A 227 -8.33 -12.84 8.23
CA PRO A 227 -7.05 -12.14 8.35
C PRO A 227 -6.51 -11.56 7.03
N TYR A 228 -6.98 -12.01 5.89
CA TYR A 228 -6.62 -11.42 4.60
C TYR A 228 -7.50 -10.22 4.24
N PHE A 229 -8.65 -10.08 4.88
CA PHE A 229 -9.48 -8.88 4.82
C PHE A 229 -9.01 -7.84 5.85
N ALA A 230 -8.83 -8.26 7.08
CA ALA A 230 -8.42 -7.44 8.21
C ALA A 230 -7.23 -8.10 8.95
N PRO A 231 -6.00 -7.75 8.60
CA PRO A 231 -4.79 -8.38 9.14
C PRO A 231 -4.67 -8.40 10.66
N LEU A 232 -5.32 -7.48 11.37
CA LEU A 232 -5.38 -7.48 12.83
C LEU A 232 -6.29 -8.55 13.43
N CYS A 233 -7.07 -9.27 12.61
CA CYS A 233 -7.83 -10.45 13.03
C CYS A 233 -6.98 -11.74 13.04
N ALA A 234 -5.72 -11.69 12.58
CA ALA A 234 -4.85 -12.85 12.63
C ALA A 234 -4.50 -13.25 14.07
N GLU A 235 -4.39 -14.55 14.30
CA GLU A 235 -3.94 -15.11 15.58
C GLU A 235 -2.41 -15.32 15.59
N ASP A 236 -1.80 -15.53 14.42
CA ASP A 236 -0.37 -15.78 14.27
C ASP A 236 0.30 -14.70 13.39
N TYR A 237 1.33 -14.05 13.95
CA TYR A 237 2.17 -13.04 13.30
C TYR A 237 3.61 -13.51 13.11
N THR A 238 3.91 -14.78 13.37
CA THR A 238 5.27 -15.33 13.22
C THR A 238 5.68 -15.43 11.76
N ASN A 239 6.98 -15.39 11.49
CA ASN A 239 7.56 -15.59 10.16
C ASN A 239 7.06 -14.62 9.07
N LEU A 240 6.50 -13.49 9.44
CA LEU A 240 6.18 -12.39 8.52
C LEU A 240 7.48 -11.65 8.13
N PRO A 241 7.50 -10.97 6.96
CA PRO A 241 8.67 -10.27 6.45
C PRO A 241 9.21 -9.20 7.41
N ASP A 242 10.48 -8.82 7.24
CA ASP A 242 10.99 -7.59 7.81
C ASP A 242 10.14 -6.41 7.35
N THR A 243 9.67 -5.58 8.28
CA THR A 243 8.60 -4.64 8.01
C THR A 243 8.96 -3.22 8.40
N LEU A 244 8.71 -2.28 7.49
CA LEU A 244 8.60 -0.86 7.78
C LEU A 244 7.12 -0.46 7.76
N ILE A 245 6.64 0.15 8.83
CA ILE A 245 5.31 0.75 8.92
C ILE A 245 5.48 2.25 9.07
N LEU A 246 4.88 3.03 8.16
CA LEU A 246 4.76 4.47 8.25
C LEU A 246 3.33 4.80 8.61
N THR A 247 3.11 5.56 9.69
CA THR A 247 1.77 6.03 10.08
C THR A 247 1.69 7.54 9.94
N ALA A 248 0.51 8.10 9.77
CA ALA A 248 0.29 9.54 9.78
C ALA A 248 -0.24 9.97 11.15
N GLU A 249 0.19 11.13 11.66
CA GLU A 249 -0.23 11.60 12.98
C GLU A 249 -1.73 11.83 13.08
N PHE A 250 -2.31 12.51 12.08
CA PHE A 250 -3.73 12.86 12.04
C PHE A 250 -4.51 11.92 11.13
N ASP A 251 -4.59 10.65 11.54
CA ASP A 251 -5.16 9.55 10.76
C ASP A 251 -5.94 8.60 11.69
N PRO A 252 -7.20 8.25 11.39
CA PRO A 252 -7.91 7.24 12.16
C PRO A 252 -7.23 5.86 12.14
N LEU A 253 -6.41 5.55 11.11
CA LEU A 253 -5.70 4.28 10.95
C LEU A 253 -4.35 4.24 11.70
N ARG A 254 -3.95 5.34 12.36
CA ARG A 254 -2.64 5.43 13.03
C ARG A 254 -2.40 4.30 14.02
N ASP A 255 -3.30 4.16 14.97
CA ASP A 255 -3.09 3.25 16.11
C ASP A 255 -3.16 1.76 15.69
N GLU A 256 -3.99 1.43 14.71
CA GLU A 256 -4.07 0.06 14.16
C GLU A 256 -2.79 -0.33 13.40
N GLY A 257 -2.19 0.60 12.66
CA GLY A 257 -0.90 0.39 12.00
C GLY A 257 0.21 0.13 13.02
N GLU A 258 0.26 0.92 14.09
CA GLU A 258 1.25 0.78 15.17
C GLU A 258 1.01 -0.53 15.98
N GLU A 259 -0.24 -0.89 16.25
CA GLU A 259 -0.62 -2.14 16.92
C GLU A 259 -0.21 -3.37 16.10
N TYR A 260 -0.43 -3.35 14.79
CA TYR A 260 0.00 -4.44 13.92
C TYR A 260 1.52 -4.66 14.03
N GLY A 261 2.29 -3.58 13.95
CA GLY A 261 3.74 -3.66 14.11
C GLY A 261 4.15 -4.14 15.51
N ARG A 262 3.41 -3.77 16.56
CA ARG A 262 3.66 -4.25 17.93
C ARG A 262 3.42 -5.77 18.05
N ARG A 263 2.34 -6.29 17.47
CA ARG A 263 2.04 -7.72 17.45
C ARG A 263 3.10 -8.51 16.69
N MET A 264 3.51 -8.02 15.53
CA MET A 264 4.60 -8.63 14.76
C MET A 264 5.92 -8.68 15.55
N ARG A 265 6.30 -7.60 16.27
CA ARG A 265 7.48 -7.59 17.14
C ARG A 265 7.38 -8.62 18.27
N GLN A 266 6.21 -8.74 18.90
CA GLN A 266 5.96 -9.74 19.95
C GLN A 266 6.06 -11.17 19.43
N ALA A 267 5.71 -11.39 18.17
CA ALA A 267 5.88 -12.66 17.46
C ALA A 267 7.30 -12.92 16.94
N GLY A 268 8.27 -12.02 17.24
CA GLY A 268 9.67 -12.18 16.88
C GLY A 268 10.06 -11.63 15.50
N CYS A 269 9.17 -10.92 14.80
CA CYS A 269 9.48 -10.29 13.53
C CYS A 269 10.28 -8.99 13.72
N ARG A 270 11.13 -8.66 12.77
CA ARG A 270 11.84 -7.38 12.71
C ARG A 270 10.92 -6.31 12.14
N VAL A 271 10.53 -5.32 12.96
CA VAL A 271 9.61 -4.28 12.56
C VAL A 271 10.14 -2.91 12.96
N ARG A 272 10.06 -1.98 12.02
CA ARG A 272 10.29 -0.56 12.24
C ARG A 272 8.98 0.19 12.06
N ILE A 273 8.63 1.02 13.03
CA ILE A 273 7.42 1.85 13.02
C ILE A 273 7.89 3.30 13.13
N GLU A 274 7.46 4.13 12.18
CA GLU A 274 7.78 5.55 12.14
C GLU A 274 6.48 6.32 11.92
N ARG A 275 6.18 7.25 12.82
CA ARG A 275 5.06 8.17 12.68
C ARG A 275 5.52 9.42 11.97
N ILE A 276 4.82 9.83 10.92
CA ILE A 276 5.08 11.07 10.19
C ILE A 276 4.27 12.17 10.88
N GLU A 277 4.98 12.97 11.66
CA GLU A 277 4.39 14.04 12.47
C GLU A 277 3.78 15.14 11.58
N GLY A 278 2.58 15.59 11.91
CA GLY A 278 1.83 16.59 11.13
C GLY A 278 1.12 16.05 9.89
N ALA A 279 1.36 14.79 9.51
CA ALA A 279 0.78 14.22 8.31
C ALA A 279 -0.68 13.81 8.52
N LEU A 280 -1.45 13.92 7.42
CA LEU A 280 -2.81 13.43 7.27
C LEU A 280 -2.80 12.10 6.51
N HIS A 281 -3.87 11.32 6.63
CA HIS A 281 -4.07 10.16 5.76
C HIS A 281 -3.99 10.54 4.27
N GLY A 282 -3.41 9.69 3.46
CA GLY A 282 -3.29 9.93 2.00
C GLY A 282 -2.17 10.88 1.59
N TYR A 283 -1.35 11.38 2.52
CA TYR A 283 -0.27 12.33 2.20
C TYR A 283 0.70 11.80 1.15
N PHE A 284 0.94 10.49 1.09
CA PHE A 284 1.90 9.88 0.18
C PHE A 284 1.48 10.04 -1.29
N ALA A 285 0.17 10.04 -1.56
CA ALA A 285 -0.39 10.27 -2.89
C ALA A 285 -0.37 11.75 -3.34
N LEU A 286 -0.05 12.70 -2.46
CA LEU A 286 -0.04 14.14 -2.77
C LEU A 286 1.17 14.60 -3.60
N GLY A 287 2.17 13.74 -3.76
CA GLY A 287 3.33 14.01 -4.61
C GLY A 287 4.57 14.50 -3.86
N ILE A 288 5.72 14.32 -4.50
CA ILE A 288 7.06 14.30 -3.90
C ILE A 288 7.56 15.64 -3.35
N GLN A 289 7.02 16.75 -3.78
CA GLN A 289 7.43 18.05 -3.25
C GLN A 289 6.92 18.29 -1.83
N HIS A 290 6.03 17.43 -1.37
CA HIS A 290 5.49 17.52 -0.03
C HIS A 290 6.51 17.02 1.00
N LEU A 291 6.72 17.76 2.08
CA LEU A 291 7.70 17.44 3.13
C LEU A 291 7.54 16.02 3.69
N TYR A 292 6.32 15.59 3.94
CA TYR A 292 6.00 14.27 4.50
C TYR A 292 6.32 13.11 3.55
N VAL A 293 6.17 13.33 2.23
CA VAL A 293 6.56 12.33 1.21
C VAL A 293 8.08 12.18 1.17
N GLN A 294 8.83 13.30 1.23
CA GLN A 294 10.30 13.25 1.30
C GLN A 294 10.80 12.57 2.58
N GLU A 295 10.13 12.81 3.70
CA GLU A 295 10.41 12.14 4.95
C GLU A 295 10.18 10.64 4.85
N SER A 296 9.06 10.22 4.27
CA SER A 296 8.78 8.81 4.02
C SER A 296 9.85 8.15 3.15
N PHE A 297 10.30 8.80 2.07
CA PHE A 297 11.38 8.25 1.25
C PHE A 297 12.72 8.16 2.01
N ARG A 298 13.01 9.05 2.95
CA ARG A 298 14.19 8.91 3.82
C ARG A 298 14.11 7.65 4.70
N HIS A 299 12.93 7.39 5.31
CA HIS A 299 12.71 6.17 6.11
C HIS A 299 12.78 4.91 5.23
N ILE A 300 12.14 4.92 4.06
CA ILE A 300 12.16 3.81 3.09
C ILE A 300 13.60 3.50 2.65
N ASN A 301 14.34 4.51 2.19
CA ASN A 301 15.73 4.33 1.75
C ASN A 301 16.63 3.79 2.87
N ARG A 302 16.46 4.31 4.09
CA ARG A 302 17.21 3.81 5.25
C ARG A 302 16.87 2.36 5.57
N PHE A 303 15.60 1.98 5.51
CA PHE A 303 15.16 0.59 5.72
C PHE A 303 15.78 -0.35 4.68
N LEU A 304 15.66 -0.01 3.40
CA LEU A 304 16.20 -0.81 2.31
C LEU A 304 17.73 -0.89 2.29
N SER A 305 18.44 0.15 2.71
CA SER A 305 19.92 0.19 2.75
C SER A 305 20.48 -0.67 3.88
N VAL A 306 19.88 -0.62 5.06
CA VAL A 306 20.31 -1.44 6.22
C VAL A 306 20.15 -2.91 5.90
N GLU A 307 19.06 -3.29 5.25
CA GLU A 307 18.80 -4.69 4.89
C GLU A 307 19.73 -5.20 3.77
N ARG A 308 20.13 -4.35 2.84
CA ARG A 308 21.17 -4.72 1.86
C ARG A 308 22.49 -5.09 2.54
N ALA A 309 22.96 -4.26 3.46
CA ALA A 309 24.20 -4.52 4.19
C ALA A 309 24.15 -5.82 5.03
N LEU A 310 23.00 -6.13 5.63
CA LEU A 310 22.82 -7.38 6.39
C LEU A 310 22.80 -8.62 5.49
N ASN A 311 22.24 -8.53 4.29
CA ASN A 311 22.21 -9.64 3.34
C ASN A 311 23.60 -9.89 2.71
N GLU A 312 24.36 -8.84 2.42
CA GLU A 312 25.74 -8.96 1.94
C GLU A 312 26.69 -9.60 2.96
N GLN A 313 26.43 -9.45 4.25
CA GLN A 313 27.21 -10.11 5.32
C GLN A 313 26.83 -11.58 5.54
N ARG A 314 25.74 -12.07 4.95
CA ARG A 314 25.27 -13.47 5.06
C ARG A 314 25.64 -14.35 3.88
N LEU A 315 26.16 -13.77 2.79
CA LEU A 315 26.73 -14.45 1.63
C LEU A 315 28.24 -14.60 1.75
#